data_e9d896989a19c17fc9b30403849ee283
#
_entry.id   e9d896989a19c17fc9b30403849ee283
#
_cell.length_a   1.000
_cell.length_b   1.000
_cell.length_c   1.000
_cell.angle_alpha   90.00
_cell.angle_beta   90.00
_cell.angle_gamma   90.00
#
_symmetry.space_group_name_H-M   'P 1'
#
loop_
_entity.id
_entity.type
_entity.pdbx_description
1 polymer ?
#
loop_
_entity_poly.entity_id
_entity_poly.type
_entity_poly.pdbx_seq_one_letter_code
_entity_poly.pdbx_strand_id
1 'polypeptide(L)'
;MKHSLLFSCCSTAVLLCLSGSLLHSASASPATPDLLAGVPWSLLSPVGSGQMSGTPAGAAQVLHVTVLKPVNPYYRIQLTHDIAAALLAGTRLRCRFSARSATHNTFHAVIEKRTAPYTHLIDRQITLTPVYKQYTFVASVPAAYGPRGMAARLQVGQQAETFDFKDLTVTKEIQ
;
A
#
# COMPACT_ATOMS: atom_id res chain seq x y z
N MET A 1 55.91 74.08 29.23
CA MET A 1 55.95 72.62 29.15
C MET A 1 54.64 72.13 28.51
N LYS A 2 54.64 71.69 27.24
CA LYS A 2 53.44 71.33 26.46
C LYS A 2 53.56 69.86 26.16
N HIS A 3 52.62 69.05 26.67
CA HIS A 3 52.51 67.67 26.33
C HIS A 3 51.43 67.52 25.25
N SER A 4 51.85 67.01 24.13
CA SER A 4 50.97 66.67 23.00
C SER A 4 50.57 65.21 23.12
N LEU A 5 49.25 64.92 23.16
CA LEU A 5 48.67 63.54 23.14
C LEU A 5 48.23 63.30 21.73
N LEU A 6 48.84 62.29 21.12
CA LEU A 6 48.44 61.68 19.83
C LEU A 6 47.33 60.65 20.08
N PHE A 7 46.13 60.84 19.49
CA PHE A 7 45.08 59.86 19.43
C PHE A 7 45.31 58.97 18.20
N SER A 8 45.50 57.69 18.45
CA SER A 8 45.58 56.68 17.43
C SER A 8 44.14 56.09 17.20
N CYS A 9 43.63 56.29 16.00
CA CYS A 9 42.32 55.82 15.59
C CYS A 9 42.47 54.41 15.01
N CYS A 10 42.04 53.42 15.77
CA CYS A 10 42.04 51.98 15.34
C CYS A 10 40.71 51.67 14.68
N SER A 11 40.69 51.66 13.35
CA SER A 11 39.54 51.25 12.57
C SER A 11 39.42 49.71 12.56
N THR A 12 38.47 49.18 13.33
CA THR A 12 38.12 47.72 13.30
C THR A 12 37.08 47.48 12.19
N ALA A 13 37.52 46.91 11.09
CA ALA A 13 36.64 46.44 10.03
C ALA A 13 35.96 45.15 10.49
N VAL A 14 34.64 45.22 10.75
CA VAL A 14 33.81 44.05 11.02
C VAL A 14 33.42 43.41 9.68
N LEU A 15 34.03 42.27 9.38
CA LEU A 15 33.69 41.43 8.21
C LEU A 15 32.42 40.61 8.55
N LEU A 16 31.24 41.05 8.09
CA LEU A 16 30.01 40.24 8.15
C LEU A 16 30.09 39.12 7.14
N CYS A 17 30.40 37.90 7.59
CA CYS A 17 30.18 36.68 6.82
C CYS A 17 28.67 36.38 6.80
N LEU A 18 27.99 36.74 5.72
CA LEU A 18 26.65 36.26 5.39
C LEU A 18 26.75 34.78 4.92
N SER A 19 26.65 33.86 5.88
CA SER A 19 26.44 32.43 5.58
C SER A 19 25.02 32.28 5.08
N GLY A 20 24.83 32.37 3.77
CA GLY A 20 23.59 32.04 3.10
C GLY A 20 23.33 30.53 3.21
N SER A 21 22.51 30.10 4.20
CA SER A 21 21.97 28.76 4.27
C SER A 21 20.99 28.57 3.10
N LEU A 22 21.45 27.93 2.04
CA LEU A 22 20.59 27.42 0.98
C LEU A 22 19.67 26.35 1.61
N LEU A 23 18.46 26.75 2.01
CA LEU A 23 17.38 25.84 2.33
C LEU A 23 17.04 25.08 1.04
N HIS A 24 17.62 23.89 0.88
CA HIS A 24 17.17 22.94 -0.09
C HIS A 24 15.76 22.49 0.35
N SER A 25 14.73 23.13 -0.20
CA SER A 25 13.37 22.59 -0.13
C SER A 25 13.40 21.25 -0.84
N ALA A 26 13.47 20.17 -0.08
CA ALA A 26 13.24 18.83 -0.60
C ALA A 26 11.82 18.82 -1.14
N SER A 27 11.69 18.93 -2.48
CA SER A 27 10.41 18.77 -3.16
C SER A 27 9.94 17.35 -2.88
N ALA A 28 8.95 17.18 -2.01
CA ALA A 28 8.33 15.89 -1.78
C ALA A 28 7.77 15.42 -3.13
N SER A 29 8.29 14.30 -3.63
CA SER A 29 7.74 13.65 -4.82
C SER A 29 6.25 13.39 -4.58
N PRO A 30 5.36 13.75 -5.51
CA PRO A 30 3.94 13.52 -5.32
C PRO A 30 3.69 12.04 -5.05
N ALA A 31 2.99 11.76 -3.95
CA ALA A 31 2.67 10.39 -3.58
C ALA A 31 1.81 9.76 -4.70
N THR A 32 2.23 8.60 -5.18
CA THR A 32 1.47 7.86 -6.20
C THR A 32 0.10 7.50 -5.64
N PRO A 33 -1.00 7.87 -6.30
CA PRO A 33 -2.34 7.62 -5.77
C PRO A 33 -2.60 6.11 -5.62
N ASP A 34 -3.22 5.75 -4.48
CA ASP A 34 -3.69 4.39 -4.25
C ASP A 34 -4.96 4.13 -5.08
N LEU A 35 -4.91 3.12 -5.93
CA LEU A 35 -6.01 2.71 -6.82
C LEU A 35 -7.15 2.01 -6.07
N LEU A 36 -6.97 1.70 -4.78
CA LEU A 36 -7.99 1.15 -3.89
C LEU A 36 -8.66 2.25 -3.05
N ALA A 37 -8.27 3.51 -3.17
CA ALA A 37 -8.84 4.59 -2.37
C ALA A 37 -10.32 4.81 -2.71
N GLY A 38 -11.12 5.08 -1.66
CA GLY A 38 -12.52 5.51 -1.80
C GLY A 38 -13.55 4.40 -2.02
N VAL A 39 -13.14 3.14 -2.12
CA VAL A 39 -14.04 1.98 -2.18
C VAL A 39 -13.78 1.09 -0.97
N PRO A 40 -14.80 0.60 -0.25
CA PRO A 40 -14.58 -0.33 0.85
C PRO A 40 -14.22 -1.73 0.33
N TRP A 41 -13.40 -2.44 1.11
CA TRP A 41 -13.25 -3.88 0.95
C TRP A 41 -14.55 -4.60 1.28
N SER A 42 -14.87 -5.62 0.54
CA SER A 42 -16.03 -6.49 0.80
C SER A 42 -15.60 -7.95 0.91
N LEU A 43 -16.33 -8.69 1.76
CA LEU A 43 -16.15 -10.15 1.87
C LEU A 43 -17.17 -10.85 0.99
N LEU A 44 -16.68 -11.64 0.05
CA LEU A 44 -17.48 -12.66 -0.62
C LEU A 44 -17.31 -13.98 0.12
N SER A 45 -18.38 -14.56 0.59
CA SER A 45 -18.38 -15.82 1.33
C SER A 45 -19.73 -16.53 1.21
N PRO A 46 -19.77 -17.85 1.14
CA PRO A 46 -21.02 -18.61 1.37
C PRO A 46 -21.55 -18.30 2.77
N VAL A 47 -22.88 -18.33 2.91
CA VAL A 47 -23.55 -18.04 4.19
C VAL A 47 -22.98 -18.89 5.33
N GLY A 48 -22.59 -18.23 6.42
CA GLY A 48 -22.04 -18.87 7.61
C GLY A 48 -20.63 -19.46 7.47
N SER A 49 -19.91 -19.15 6.36
CA SER A 49 -18.56 -19.69 6.13
C SER A 49 -17.45 -18.68 6.44
N GLY A 50 -17.72 -17.39 6.41
CA GLY A 50 -16.74 -16.35 6.69
C GLY A 50 -17.36 -15.10 7.28
N GLN A 51 -16.56 -14.36 8.04
CA GLN A 51 -16.91 -13.06 8.63
C GLN A 51 -15.78 -12.07 8.41
N MET A 52 -16.14 -10.81 8.30
CA MET A 52 -15.17 -9.70 8.23
C MET A 52 -15.53 -8.65 9.28
N SER A 53 -14.54 -8.19 10.01
CA SER A 53 -14.62 -7.03 10.88
C SER A 53 -13.40 -6.14 10.66
N GLY A 54 -13.45 -4.91 11.14
CA GLY A 54 -12.33 -3.98 11.04
C GLY A 54 -12.81 -2.54 10.98
N THR A 55 -11.90 -1.62 11.18
CA THR A 55 -12.18 -0.19 11.05
C THR A 55 -12.22 0.19 9.57
N PRO A 56 -13.34 0.71 9.06
CA PRO A 56 -13.37 1.25 7.71
C PRO A 56 -12.56 2.56 7.64
N ALA A 57 -11.78 2.70 6.58
CA ALA A 57 -11.17 3.94 6.09
C ALA A 57 -10.30 4.74 7.08
N GLY A 58 -8.99 4.67 6.86
CA GLY A 58 -7.95 5.49 7.52
C GLY A 58 -6.58 4.80 7.43
N ALA A 59 -5.51 5.55 7.61
CA ALA A 59 -4.12 5.07 7.45
C ALA A 59 -3.70 3.89 8.37
N ALA A 60 -4.57 3.44 9.26
CA ALA A 60 -4.33 2.32 10.17
C ALA A 60 -5.42 1.23 10.09
N GLN A 61 -6.09 1.10 8.94
CA GLN A 61 -7.14 0.09 8.78
C GLN A 61 -6.56 -1.31 8.92
N VAL A 62 -7.07 -2.07 9.89
CA VAL A 62 -6.86 -3.51 10.01
C VAL A 62 -8.16 -4.20 9.64
N LEU A 63 -8.10 -5.12 8.69
CA LEU A 63 -9.20 -5.99 8.29
C LEU A 63 -8.99 -7.37 8.93
N HIS A 64 -9.93 -7.79 9.75
CA HIS A 64 -9.97 -9.13 10.33
C HIS A 64 -10.92 -9.98 9.51
N VAL A 65 -10.42 -11.06 8.93
CA VAL A 65 -11.22 -12.02 8.17
C VAL A 65 -11.17 -13.36 8.85
N THR A 66 -12.30 -13.82 9.37
CA THR A 66 -12.40 -15.12 10.01
C THR A 66 -13.11 -16.09 9.08
N VAL A 67 -12.43 -17.17 8.71
CA VAL A 67 -12.99 -18.32 8.03
C VAL A 67 -13.52 -19.28 9.10
N LEU A 68 -14.84 -19.42 9.18
CA LEU A 68 -15.50 -20.30 10.14
C LEU A 68 -15.55 -21.74 9.64
N LYS A 69 -15.75 -21.91 8.33
CA LYS A 69 -15.78 -23.21 7.66
C LYS A 69 -15.01 -23.12 6.35
N PRO A 70 -13.95 -23.93 6.17
CA PRO A 70 -13.26 -24.03 4.89
C PRO A 70 -14.22 -24.39 3.76
N VAL A 71 -13.91 -23.93 2.56
CA VAL A 71 -14.74 -24.16 1.38
C VAL A 71 -13.90 -24.68 0.22
N ASN A 72 -14.53 -25.48 -0.63
CA ASN A 72 -13.93 -25.90 -1.89
C ASN A 72 -14.83 -25.45 -3.05
N PRO A 73 -14.29 -24.72 -4.01
CA PRO A 73 -12.91 -24.21 -4.09
C PRO A 73 -12.69 -23.03 -3.11
N TYR A 74 -11.45 -22.90 -2.63
CA TYR A 74 -11.05 -21.95 -1.58
C TYR A 74 -11.31 -20.48 -1.92
N TYR A 75 -11.30 -20.10 -3.18
CA TYR A 75 -11.56 -18.72 -3.64
C TYR A 75 -13.02 -18.27 -3.43
N ARG A 76 -13.91 -19.14 -2.95
CA ARG A 76 -15.29 -18.76 -2.59
C ARG A 76 -15.36 -17.94 -1.30
N ILE A 77 -14.27 -17.93 -0.49
CA ILE A 77 -14.13 -16.97 0.61
C ILE A 77 -12.96 -16.06 0.27
N GLN A 78 -13.26 -14.80 0.00
CA GLN A 78 -12.27 -13.82 -0.40
C GLN A 78 -12.66 -12.39 -0.02
N LEU A 79 -11.67 -11.61 0.43
CA LEU A 79 -11.77 -10.17 0.38
C LEU A 79 -11.64 -9.73 -1.08
N THR A 80 -12.49 -8.82 -1.50
CA THR A 80 -12.45 -8.26 -2.85
C THR A 80 -12.54 -6.75 -2.84
N HIS A 81 -11.82 -6.13 -3.76
CA HIS A 81 -11.82 -4.70 -3.98
C HIS A 81 -11.62 -4.40 -5.47
N ASP A 82 -12.53 -3.63 -6.06
CA ASP A 82 -12.40 -3.22 -7.45
C ASP A 82 -11.34 -2.13 -7.59
N ILE A 83 -10.50 -2.22 -8.61
CA ILE A 83 -9.58 -1.17 -9.00
C ILE A 83 -10.38 -0.11 -9.78
N ALA A 84 -10.64 1.03 -9.13
CA ALA A 84 -11.55 2.05 -9.66
C ALA A 84 -11.07 2.71 -10.95
N ALA A 85 -9.75 2.85 -11.13
CA ALA A 85 -9.15 3.52 -12.28
C ALA A 85 -9.09 2.62 -13.53
N ALA A 86 -9.13 3.24 -14.69
CA ALA A 86 -8.74 2.59 -15.93
C ALA A 86 -7.22 2.32 -15.94
N LEU A 87 -6.83 1.19 -16.52
CA LEU A 87 -5.45 0.75 -16.64
C LEU A 87 -5.09 0.59 -18.11
N LEU A 88 -3.99 1.19 -18.52
CA LEU A 88 -3.46 1.04 -19.89
C LEU A 88 -2.56 -0.21 -19.97
N ALA A 89 -2.45 -0.80 -21.13
CA ALA A 89 -1.45 -1.84 -21.40
C ALA A 89 -0.05 -1.30 -21.06
N GLY A 90 0.79 -2.16 -20.48
CA GLY A 90 2.14 -1.78 -20.04
C GLY A 90 2.20 -1.07 -18.68
N THR A 91 1.07 -0.59 -18.13
CA THR A 91 1.07 -0.02 -16.77
C THR A 91 1.64 -1.03 -15.78
N ARG A 92 2.67 -0.61 -15.02
CA ARG A 92 3.18 -1.43 -13.92
C ARG A 92 2.38 -1.13 -12.65
N LEU A 93 1.85 -2.18 -12.06
CA LEU A 93 1.14 -2.12 -10.77
C LEU A 93 2.04 -2.66 -9.67
N ARG A 94 2.06 -1.95 -8.54
CA ARG A 94 2.63 -2.43 -7.28
C ARG A 94 1.50 -2.68 -6.29
N CYS A 95 1.34 -3.94 -5.88
CA CYS A 95 0.46 -4.36 -4.80
C CYS A 95 1.29 -4.50 -3.52
N ARG A 96 0.87 -3.85 -2.43
CA ARG A 96 1.54 -3.93 -1.13
C ARG A 96 0.50 -4.10 -0.02
N PHE A 97 0.82 -4.94 0.96
CA PHE A 97 0.04 -5.12 2.18
C PHE A 97 0.90 -5.75 3.27
N SER A 98 0.44 -5.64 4.50
CA SER A 98 0.97 -6.40 5.64
C SER A 98 -0.08 -7.41 6.09
N ALA A 99 0.34 -8.64 6.41
CA ALA A 99 -0.56 -9.69 6.83
C ALA A 99 0.05 -10.59 7.90
N ARG A 100 -0.84 -11.20 8.72
CA ARG A 100 -0.51 -12.24 9.69
C ARG A 100 -1.69 -13.18 9.89
N SER A 101 -1.45 -14.36 10.49
CA SER A 101 -2.45 -15.23 11.11
C SER A 101 -1.87 -15.88 12.35
N ALA A 102 -2.71 -16.37 13.26
CA ALA A 102 -2.24 -16.99 14.52
C ALA A 102 -1.39 -18.24 14.26
N THR A 103 -1.64 -18.93 13.15
CA THR A 103 -0.90 -20.11 12.72
C THR A 103 -0.21 -19.89 11.37
N HIS A 104 0.53 -20.90 10.87
CA HIS A 104 1.24 -20.82 9.59
C HIS A 104 0.30 -21.18 8.42
N ASN A 105 -0.76 -20.41 8.25
CA ASN A 105 -1.75 -20.64 7.20
C ASN A 105 -1.38 -19.99 5.88
N THR A 106 -2.00 -20.48 4.81
CA THR A 106 -1.79 -19.97 3.46
C THR A 106 -3.05 -19.30 2.92
N PHE A 107 -2.84 -18.32 2.04
CA PHE A 107 -3.87 -17.70 1.25
C PHE A 107 -3.31 -17.30 -0.12
N HIS A 108 -4.17 -16.90 -1.06
CA HIS A 108 -3.76 -16.36 -2.35
C HIS A 108 -4.02 -14.85 -2.42
N ALA A 109 -2.97 -14.08 -2.77
CA ALA A 109 -3.11 -12.69 -3.15
C ALA A 109 -3.20 -12.61 -4.68
N VAL A 110 -4.30 -12.08 -5.19
CA VAL A 110 -4.63 -12.09 -6.61
C VAL A 110 -4.97 -10.68 -7.08
N ILE A 111 -4.44 -10.29 -8.25
CA ILE A 111 -5.01 -9.21 -9.06
C ILE A 111 -5.44 -9.84 -10.37
N GLU A 112 -6.73 -9.71 -10.69
CA GLU A 112 -7.31 -10.40 -11.85
C GLU A 112 -8.33 -9.54 -12.58
N LYS A 113 -8.62 -9.93 -13.82
CA LYS A 113 -9.75 -9.39 -14.57
C LYS A 113 -11.04 -9.69 -13.81
N ARG A 114 -11.90 -8.68 -13.63
CA ARG A 114 -13.12 -8.80 -12.83
C ARG A 114 -14.16 -9.73 -13.43
N THR A 115 -14.16 -9.91 -14.73
CA THR A 115 -15.15 -10.73 -15.47
C THR A 115 -14.48 -11.93 -16.13
N ALA A 116 -15.23 -12.97 -16.38
CA ALA A 116 -14.76 -14.15 -17.10
C ALA A 116 -14.19 -13.81 -18.49
N PRO A 117 -13.15 -14.52 -18.97
CA PRO A 117 -12.32 -15.42 -18.14
C PRO A 117 -11.53 -14.61 -17.11
N TYR A 118 -11.52 -15.07 -15.87
CA TYR A 118 -10.78 -14.41 -14.76
C TYR A 118 -9.28 -14.63 -14.98
N THR A 119 -8.66 -13.75 -15.77
CA THR A 119 -7.22 -13.83 -16.06
C THR A 119 -6.45 -13.16 -14.96
N HIS A 120 -5.53 -13.88 -14.33
CA HIS A 120 -4.70 -13.39 -13.26
C HIS A 120 -3.53 -12.54 -13.82
N LEU A 121 -3.35 -11.36 -13.28
CA LEU A 121 -2.16 -10.54 -13.45
C LEU A 121 -1.13 -10.87 -12.34
N ILE A 122 -1.61 -11.04 -11.14
CA ILE A 122 -0.86 -11.53 -9.98
C ILE A 122 -1.66 -12.70 -9.39
N ASP A 123 -0.98 -13.80 -9.10
CA ASP A 123 -1.47 -14.88 -8.26
C ASP A 123 -0.29 -15.40 -7.43
N ARG A 124 -0.33 -15.17 -6.13
CA ARG A 124 0.73 -15.55 -5.20
C ARG A 124 0.15 -16.25 -4.00
N GLN A 125 0.52 -17.49 -3.84
CA GLN A 125 0.31 -18.22 -2.59
C GLN A 125 1.30 -17.71 -1.54
N ILE A 126 0.79 -17.36 -0.39
CA ILE A 126 1.54 -16.75 0.72
C ILE A 126 1.30 -17.56 1.97
N THR A 127 2.38 -17.97 2.64
CA THR A 127 2.33 -18.55 3.97
C THR A 127 2.53 -17.46 5.01
N LEU A 128 1.58 -17.33 5.92
CA LEU A 128 1.59 -16.35 7.00
C LEU A 128 2.33 -16.86 8.23
N THR A 129 2.61 -15.94 9.12
CA THR A 129 3.18 -16.18 10.46
C THR A 129 2.42 -15.35 11.48
N PRO A 130 2.53 -15.64 12.80
CA PRO A 130 1.89 -14.84 13.85
C PRO A 130 2.34 -13.36 13.89
N VAL A 131 3.47 -13.04 13.29
CA VAL A 131 3.99 -11.68 13.20
C VAL A 131 3.65 -11.08 11.86
N TYR A 132 3.22 -9.81 11.85
CA TYR A 132 2.99 -9.08 10.60
C TYR A 132 4.24 -9.08 9.73
N LYS A 133 4.08 -9.49 8.48
CA LYS A 133 5.08 -9.33 7.42
C LYS A 133 4.48 -8.49 6.31
N GLN A 134 5.32 -7.65 5.71
CA GLN A 134 4.96 -6.89 4.52
C GLN A 134 5.26 -7.69 3.27
N TYR A 135 4.31 -7.69 2.35
CA TYR A 135 4.40 -8.32 1.04
C TYR A 135 4.28 -7.26 -0.04
N THR A 136 5.08 -7.39 -1.08
CA THR A 136 5.07 -6.49 -2.23
C THR A 136 5.20 -7.30 -3.50
N PHE A 137 4.31 -7.07 -4.46
CA PHE A 137 4.32 -7.71 -5.77
C PHE A 137 4.19 -6.64 -6.86
N VAL A 138 4.87 -6.86 -7.97
CA VAL A 138 4.81 -5.99 -9.13
C VAL A 138 4.43 -6.82 -10.35
N ALA A 139 3.55 -6.28 -11.19
CA ALA A 139 3.21 -6.87 -12.47
C ALA A 139 2.85 -5.81 -13.50
N SER A 140 3.05 -6.13 -14.78
CA SER A 140 2.66 -5.27 -15.90
C SER A 140 1.30 -5.68 -16.44
N VAL A 141 0.43 -4.71 -16.65
CA VAL A 141 -0.91 -4.91 -17.22
C VAL A 141 -0.77 -5.32 -18.69
N PRO A 142 -1.28 -6.50 -19.12
CA PRO A 142 -1.04 -7.02 -20.45
C PRO A 142 -1.89 -6.34 -21.55
N ALA A 143 -3.03 -5.79 -21.18
CA ALA A 143 -3.97 -5.12 -22.08
C ALA A 143 -4.65 -3.95 -21.37
N ALA A 144 -5.30 -3.06 -22.09
CA ALA A 144 -6.08 -1.99 -21.48
C ALA A 144 -7.36 -2.53 -20.84
N TYR A 145 -7.67 -2.01 -19.63
CA TYR A 145 -8.89 -2.31 -18.88
C TYR A 145 -9.59 -1.00 -18.53
N GLY A 146 -10.90 -0.97 -18.72
CA GLY A 146 -11.73 0.16 -18.27
C GLY A 146 -11.78 0.28 -16.74
N PRO A 147 -12.42 1.36 -16.22
CA PRO A 147 -12.66 1.50 -14.79
C PRO A 147 -13.34 0.25 -14.21
N ARG A 148 -12.86 -0.23 -13.07
CA ARG A 148 -13.33 -1.47 -12.43
C ARG A 148 -13.20 -2.72 -13.30
N GLY A 149 -12.35 -2.69 -14.32
CA GLY A 149 -12.08 -3.86 -15.17
C GLY A 149 -11.20 -4.92 -14.51
N MET A 150 -10.51 -4.56 -13.42
CA MET A 150 -9.71 -5.45 -12.59
C MET A 150 -10.07 -5.34 -11.12
N ALA A 151 -9.79 -6.40 -10.35
CA ALA A 151 -10.00 -6.47 -8.92
C ALA A 151 -8.78 -7.03 -8.19
N ALA A 152 -8.53 -6.50 -6.99
CA ALA A 152 -7.61 -7.10 -6.02
C ALA A 152 -8.41 -8.05 -5.11
N ARG A 153 -7.87 -9.25 -4.86
CA ARG A 153 -8.53 -10.28 -4.06
C ARG A 153 -7.55 -10.96 -3.11
N LEU A 154 -8.01 -11.26 -1.90
CA LEU A 154 -7.29 -12.09 -0.93
C LEU A 154 -8.17 -13.31 -0.65
N GLN A 155 -7.79 -14.46 -1.22
CA GLN A 155 -8.58 -15.69 -1.22
C GLN A 155 -8.13 -16.56 -0.05
N VAL A 156 -8.97 -16.69 0.98
CA VAL A 156 -8.61 -17.23 2.30
C VAL A 156 -9.32 -18.53 2.68
N GLY A 157 -10.17 -19.08 1.83
CA GLY A 157 -11.11 -20.16 2.17
C GLY A 157 -10.51 -21.55 2.41
N GLN A 158 -9.19 -21.71 2.43
CA GLN A 158 -8.54 -23.02 2.55
C GLN A 158 -8.67 -23.64 3.95
N GLN A 159 -8.62 -22.82 5.00
CA GLN A 159 -8.54 -23.29 6.39
C GLN A 159 -9.39 -22.41 7.30
N ALA A 160 -9.93 -23.00 8.39
CA ALA A 160 -10.63 -22.26 9.43
C ALA A 160 -9.61 -21.49 10.27
N GLU A 161 -9.60 -20.16 10.14
CA GLU A 161 -8.61 -19.29 10.75
C GLU A 161 -9.03 -17.83 10.69
N THR A 162 -8.39 -16.97 11.49
CA THR A 162 -8.47 -15.53 11.38
C THR A 162 -7.22 -14.97 10.72
N PHE A 163 -7.43 -14.18 9.68
CA PHE A 163 -6.41 -13.47 8.92
C PHE A 163 -6.52 -11.98 9.22
N ASP A 164 -5.39 -11.37 9.54
CA ASP A 164 -5.31 -9.92 9.73
C ASP A 164 -4.55 -9.29 8.57
N PHE A 165 -5.17 -8.30 7.93
CA PHE A 165 -4.59 -7.54 6.83
C PHE A 165 -4.57 -6.06 7.15
N LYS A 166 -3.50 -5.35 6.79
CA LYS A 166 -3.39 -3.90 6.90
C LYS A 166 -2.52 -3.32 5.79
N ASP A 167 -2.56 -2.00 5.63
CA ASP A 167 -1.76 -1.24 4.66
C ASP A 167 -1.94 -1.73 3.21
N LEU A 168 -3.16 -2.16 2.88
CA LEU A 168 -3.50 -2.68 1.56
C LEU A 168 -3.54 -1.55 0.54
N THR A 169 -2.62 -1.58 -0.41
CA THR A 169 -2.50 -0.58 -1.48
C THR A 169 -2.23 -1.22 -2.82
N VAL A 170 -2.76 -0.63 -3.88
CA VAL A 170 -2.37 -0.89 -5.26
C VAL A 170 -2.04 0.44 -5.92
N THR A 171 -0.81 0.63 -6.36
CA THR A 171 -0.34 1.87 -6.97
C THR A 171 0.23 1.62 -8.35
N LYS A 172 0.25 2.65 -9.20
CA LYS A 172 1.03 2.62 -10.44
C LYS A 172 2.50 2.90 -10.09
N GLU A 173 3.43 2.09 -10.62
CA GLU A 173 4.85 2.46 -10.54
C GLU A 173 5.14 3.58 -11.54
N ILE A 174 5.79 4.65 -11.06
CA ILE A 174 6.34 5.69 -11.92
C ILE A 174 7.64 5.11 -12.51
N GLN A 175 7.72 5.06 -13.83
CA GLN A 175 8.96 4.71 -14.55
C GLN A 175 9.89 5.91 -14.63
#